data_6d8ac26528d98c6781063b56d5d823a7
#
_entry.id   6d8ac26528d98c6781063b56d5d823a7
#
_cell.length_a   1.000
_cell.length_b   1.000
_cell.length_c   1.000
_cell.angle_alpha   90.00
_cell.angle_beta   90.00
_cell.angle_gamma   90.00
#
_symmetry.space_group_name_H-M   'P 1'
#
loop_
_entity.id
_entity.type
_entity.pdbx_description
1 polymer ?
#
loop_
_entity_poly.entity_id
_entity_poly.type
_entity_poly.pdbx_seq_one_letter_code
_entity_poly.pdbx_strand_id
1 'polypeptide(L)'
;MYVESKVELNLPKSKILDLIRQPGNLNKYHPFCKKNDIISWPGNGSVDHLEYLNGMKFNREFYNWTDSGYDLRIGGKRNMAIVNWVVEGDESRSSLRIRINPNIKNYIQIENRLIQRLFWFLYIKPMLQSYINHVIKGFNHFMKTETNVIQNQFGTHRWFS
;
A
#
# COMPACT_ATOMS: atom_id res chain seq x y z
N MET A 1 -4.98 15.60 -2.90
CA MET A 1 -3.86 15.38 -1.94
C MET A 1 -3.48 13.93 -2.01
N TYR A 2 -2.21 13.58 -2.27
CA TYR A 2 -1.73 12.21 -2.34
C TYR A 2 -0.26 12.12 -1.90
N VAL A 3 0.17 10.91 -1.60
CA VAL A 3 1.57 10.51 -1.48
C VAL A 3 1.86 9.40 -2.47
N GLU A 4 3.10 9.27 -2.89
CA GLU A 4 3.51 8.29 -3.90
C GLU A 4 4.92 7.80 -3.63
N SER A 5 5.18 6.54 -3.93
CA SER A 5 6.53 5.98 -3.97
C SER A 5 6.66 5.02 -5.14
N LYS A 6 7.87 4.93 -5.71
CA LYS A 6 8.19 4.11 -6.87
C LYS A 6 9.48 3.33 -6.62
N VAL A 7 9.52 2.11 -7.16
CA VAL A 7 10.74 1.31 -7.25
C VAL A 7 10.94 0.84 -8.67
N GLU A 8 12.17 0.86 -9.15
CA GLU A 8 12.59 0.28 -10.43
C GLU A 8 13.37 -1.01 -10.16
N LEU A 9 13.10 -2.03 -10.98
CA LEU A 9 13.65 -3.36 -10.86
C LEU A 9 14.10 -3.86 -12.24
N ASN A 10 15.24 -4.54 -12.28
CA ASN A 10 15.71 -5.25 -13.47
C ASN A 10 15.07 -6.65 -13.51
N LEU A 11 13.75 -6.67 -13.56
CA LEU A 11 12.91 -7.86 -13.55
C LEU A 11 11.74 -7.69 -14.53
N PRO A 12 11.21 -8.77 -15.09
CA PRO A 12 10.01 -8.73 -15.92
C PRO A 12 8.81 -8.10 -15.20
N LYS A 13 8.01 -7.33 -15.95
CA LYS A 13 6.72 -6.79 -15.47
C LYS A 13 5.81 -7.89 -14.90
N SER A 14 5.78 -9.06 -15.54
CA SER A 14 5.02 -10.23 -15.10
C SER A 14 5.34 -10.64 -13.66
N LYS A 15 6.62 -10.70 -13.29
CA LYS A 15 7.02 -11.05 -11.91
C LYS A 15 6.48 -10.10 -10.85
N ILE A 16 6.44 -8.79 -11.14
CA ILE A 16 5.86 -7.82 -10.21
C ILE A 16 4.35 -8.04 -10.11
N LEU A 17 3.66 -8.18 -11.26
CA LEU A 17 2.22 -8.43 -11.28
C LEU A 17 1.86 -9.73 -10.56
N ASP A 18 2.62 -10.79 -10.76
CA ASP A 18 2.40 -12.07 -10.07
C ASP A 18 2.48 -11.91 -8.56
N LEU A 19 3.47 -11.19 -8.05
CA LEU A 19 3.59 -10.96 -6.60
C LEU A 19 2.45 -10.12 -6.05
N ILE A 20 2.14 -8.97 -6.66
CA ILE A 20 1.10 -8.08 -6.12
C ILE A 20 -0.31 -8.67 -6.23
N ARG A 21 -0.48 -9.68 -7.08
CA ARG A 21 -1.74 -10.41 -7.29
C ARG A 21 -1.83 -11.72 -6.52
N GLN A 22 -0.82 -12.10 -5.77
CA GLN A 22 -0.91 -13.26 -4.90
C GLN A 22 -1.82 -12.98 -3.70
N PRO A 23 -2.70 -13.94 -3.34
CA PRO A 23 -3.49 -13.83 -2.13
C PRO A 23 -2.57 -13.80 -0.90
N GLY A 24 -2.86 -12.89 0.05
CA GLY A 24 -2.06 -12.74 1.27
C GLY A 24 -0.64 -12.20 1.06
N ASN A 25 -0.39 -11.54 -0.07
CA ASN A 25 0.93 -11.07 -0.49
C ASN A 25 1.63 -10.16 0.52
N LEU A 26 0.86 -9.37 1.29
CA LEU A 26 1.45 -8.46 2.27
C LEU A 26 2.20 -9.19 3.40
N ASN A 27 1.85 -10.43 3.69
CA ASN A 27 2.59 -11.25 4.66
C ASN A 27 4.06 -11.49 4.26
N LYS A 28 4.40 -11.29 2.96
CA LYS A 28 5.75 -11.52 2.44
C LYS A 28 6.64 -10.29 2.52
N TYR A 29 6.09 -9.12 2.23
CA TYR A 29 6.93 -7.93 2.03
C TYR A 29 6.51 -6.68 2.79
N HIS A 30 5.37 -6.68 3.48
CA HIS A 30 4.88 -5.47 4.13
C HIS A 30 5.40 -5.38 5.58
N PRO A 31 6.30 -4.44 5.93
CA PRO A 31 6.99 -4.42 7.22
C PRO A 31 6.09 -4.15 8.43
N PHE A 32 4.89 -3.62 8.21
CA PHE A 32 3.90 -3.32 9.27
C PHE A 32 2.71 -4.27 9.25
N CYS A 33 2.73 -5.29 8.39
CA CYS A 33 1.69 -6.30 8.33
C CYS A 33 1.90 -7.30 9.47
N LYS A 34 0.89 -7.42 10.34
CA LYS A 34 0.82 -8.52 11.29
C LYS A 34 0.16 -9.75 10.65
N LYS A 35 -0.90 -9.51 9.86
CA LYS A 35 -1.65 -10.56 9.18
C LYS A 35 -2.40 -10.00 7.99
N ASN A 36 -2.39 -10.75 6.87
CA ASN A 36 -3.19 -10.45 5.69
C ASN A 36 -3.97 -11.70 5.28
N ASP A 37 -5.26 -11.71 5.53
CA ASP A 37 -6.19 -12.82 5.26
C ASP A 37 -7.08 -12.52 4.08
N ILE A 38 -7.37 -13.54 3.29
CA ILE A 38 -8.24 -13.44 2.12
C ILE A 38 -9.69 -13.67 2.55
N ILE A 39 -10.58 -12.81 2.04
CA ILE A 39 -12.03 -12.98 2.15
C ILE A 39 -12.60 -13.48 0.82
N SER A 40 -12.23 -12.83 -0.30
CA SER A 40 -12.59 -13.26 -1.66
C SER A 40 -11.47 -12.90 -2.64
N TRP A 41 -11.18 -13.80 -3.61
CA TRP A 41 -10.08 -13.66 -4.56
C TRP A 41 -10.27 -14.57 -5.78
N PRO A 42 -9.76 -14.24 -7.00
CA PRO A 42 -9.07 -13.02 -7.45
C PRO A 42 -9.98 -12.07 -8.27
N GLY A 43 -9.41 -10.93 -8.68
CA GLY A 43 -9.99 -10.02 -9.68
C GLY A 43 -10.77 -8.85 -9.07
N ASN A 44 -11.58 -8.21 -9.90
CA ASN A 44 -12.45 -7.13 -9.46
C ASN A 44 -13.45 -7.65 -8.40
N GLY A 45 -13.61 -6.89 -7.32
CA GLY A 45 -14.43 -7.30 -6.18
C GLY A 45 -13.73 -8.22 -5.18
N SER A 46 -12.42 -8.50 -5.39
CA SER A 46 -11.61 -9.16 -4.36
C SER A 46 -11.60 -8.35 -3.08
N VAL A 47 -11.59 -9.06 -1.95
CA VAL A 47 -11.51 -8.46 -0.61
C VAL A 47 -10.51 -9.24 0.21
N ASP A 48 -9.63 -8.54 0.89
CA ASP A 48 -8.80 -9.09 1.95
C ASP A 48 -8.84 -8.25 3.23
N HIS A 49 -8.35 -8.83 4.29
CA HIS A 49 -8.27 -8.21 5.60
C HIS A 49 -6.80 -8.01 5.98
N LEU A 50 -6.44 -6.77 6.30
CA LEU A 50 -5.11 -6.39 6.76
C LEU A 50 -5.16 -5.99 8.23
N GLU A 51 -4.42 -6.71 9.07
CA GLU A 51 -4.12 -6.34 10.45
C GLU A 51 -2.70 -5.78 10.53
N TYR A 52 -2.57 -4.56 11.04
CA TYR A 52 -1.28 -3.91 11.30
C TYR A 52 -0.70 -4.33 12.66
N LEU A 53 0.60 -4.06 12.87
CA LEU A 53 1.30 -4.43 14.11
C LEU A 53 0.69 -3.77 15.36
N ASN A 54 0.19 -2.54 15.23
CA ASN A 54 -0.51 -1.84 16.32
C ASN A 54 -1.95 -2.32 16.56
N GLY A 55 -2.40 -3.36 15.85
CA GLY A 55 -3.75 -3.95 16.01
C GLY A 55 -4.84 -3.28 15.18
N MET A 56 -4.57 -2.21 14.42
CA MET A 56 -5.56 -1.65 13.49
C MET A 56 -5.90 -2.65 12.39
N LYS A 57 -7.20 -2.73 12.05
CA LYS A 57 -7.73 -3.67 11.07
C LYS A 57 -8.47 -2.94 9.98
N PHE A 58 -8.11 -3.22 8.72
CA PHE A 58 -8.75 -2.66 7.54
C PHE A 58 -9.08 -3.74 6.54
N ASN A 59 -10.20 -3.57 5.84
CA ASN A 59 -10.49 -4.30 4.62
C ASN A 59 -9.87 -3.55 3.43
N ARG A 60 -9.37 -4.31 2.47
CA ARG A 60 -8.95 -3.82 1.16
C ARG A 60 -9.89 -4.43 0.12
N GLU A 61 -10.61 -3.58 -0.61
CA GLU A 61 -11.51 -3.95 -1.69
C GLU A 61 -10.89 -3.56 -3.02
N PHE A 62 -10.66 -4.54 -3.90
CA PHE A 62 -9.94 -4.38 -5.16
C PHE A 62 -10.89 -4.12 -6.33
N TYR A 63 -10.51 -3.19 -7.19
CA TYR A 63 -11.23 -2.86 -8.41
C TYR A 63 -10.26 -2.32 -9.48
N ASN A 64 -10.75 -2.06 -10.69
CA ASN A 64 -9.91 -1.67 -11.84
C ASN A 64 -8.70 -2.60 -12.03
N TRP A 65 -8.96 -3.91 -11.94
CA TRP A 65 -7.94 -4.92 -12.15
C TRP A 65 -7.61 -5.02 -13.64
N THR A 66 -6.41 -4.56 -14.04
CA THR A 66 -5.96 -4.45 -15.43
C THR A 66 -4.60 -5.10 -15.63
N ASP A 67 -4.12 -5.22 -16.87
CA ASP A 67 -2.78 -5.74 -17.20
C ASP A 67 -1.62 -4.89 -16.66
N SER A 68 -1.93 -3.76 -16.03
CA SER A 68 -0.93 -2.87 -15.44
C SER A 68 -1.04 -2.72 -13.92
N GLY A 69 -1.98 -3.42 -13.28
CA GLY A 69 -2.16 -3.34 -11.83
C GLY A 69 -3.62 -3.29 -11.41
N TYR A 70 -3.90 -2.60 -10.32
CA TYR A 70 -5.23 -2.47 -9.75
C TYR A 70 -5.36 -1.23 -8.86
N ASP A 71 -6.60 -0.86 -8.59
CA ASP A 71 -6.95 0.09 -7.54
C ASP A 71 -7.57 -0.64 -6.36
N LEU A 72 -7.46 -0.07 -5.18
CA LEU A 72 -8.16 -0.60 -4.00
C LEU A 72 -8.67 0.53 -3.09
N ARG A 73 -9.81 0.26 -2.45
CA ARG A 73 -10.27 1.02 -1.29
C ARG A 73 -9.77 0.35 -0.04
N ILE A 74 -9.22 1.14 0.89
CA ILE A 74 -8.77 0.64 2.18
C ILE A 74 -9.50 1.37 3.30
N GLY A 75 -9.97 0.61 4.29
CA GLY A 75 -10.63 1.16 5.47
C GLY A 75 -11.37 0.10 6.28
N GLY A 76 -12.05 0.55 7.33
CA GLY A 76 -12.96 -0.25 8.13
C GLY A 76 -14.42 0.11 7.79
N LYS A 77 -15.16 0.65 8.78
CA LYS A 77 -16.51 1.18 8.55
C LYS A 77 -16.54 2.39 7.60
N ARG A 78 -15.43 3.08 7.40
CA ARG A 78 -15.25 4.22 6.49
C ARG A 78 -14.12 3.95 5.53
N ASN A 79 -14.27 4.40 4.28
CA ASN A 79 -13.17 4.40 3.31
C ASN A 79 -12.12 5.43 3.75
N MET A 80 -10.95 4.96 4.16
CA MET A 80 -9.85 5.81 4.62
C MET A 80 -8.99 6.32 3.46
N ALA A 81 -8.79 5.52 2.43
CA ALA A 81 -7.99 5.90 1.26
C ALA A 81 -8.35 5.09 0.02
N ILE A 82 -8.06 5.66 -1.15
CA ILE A 82 -7.93 4.94 -2.41
C ILE A 82 -6.44 4.75 -2.67
N VAL A 83 -6.04 3.56 -3.04
CA VAL A 83 -4.64 3.22 -3.34
C VAL A 83 -4.55 2.65 -4.75
N ASN A 84 -3.67 3.24 -5.56
CA ASN A 84 -3.43 2.80 -6.93
C ASN A 84 -2.08 2.06 -6.98
N TRP A 85 -2.08 0.87 -7.53
CA TRP A 85 -0.90 0.05 -7.79
C TRP A 85 -0.71 -0.06 -9.29
N VAL A 86 0.38 0.49 -9.80
CA VAL A 86 0.66 0.53 -11.24
C VAL A 86 2.04 -0.05 -11.51
N VAL A 87 2.08 -1.02 -12.42
CA VAL A 87 3.30 -1.69 -12.90
C VAL A 87 3.53 -1.29 -14.36
N GLU A 88 4.68 -0.70 -14.62
CA GLU A 88 5.11 -0.28 -15.95
C GLU A 88 6.42 -1.00 -16.33
N GLY A 89 6.68 -1.16 -17.60
CA GLY A 89 7.91 -1.78 -18.12
C GLY A 89 7.64 -2.97 -19.03
N ASP A 90 8.71 -3.73 -19.27
CA ASP A 90 8.76 -4.86 -20.19
C ASP A 90 9.33 -6.14 -19.51
N GLU A 91 9.80 -7.10 -20.33
CA GLU A 91 10.36 -8.37 -19.85
C GLU A 91 11.78 -8.24 -19.25
N SER A 92 12.43 -7.08 -19.36
CA SER A 92 13.80 -6.88 -18.86
C SER A 92 13.87 -5.90 -17.68
N ARG A 93 13.04 -4.87 -17.72
CA ARG A 93 13.04 -3.80 -16.73
C ARG A 93 11.62 -3.33 -16.45
N SER A 94 11.28 -3.24 -15.19
CA SER A 94 9.96 -2.80 -14.78
C SER A 94 9.99 -1.93 -13.53
N SER A 95 8.88 -1.30 -13.25
CA SER A 95 8.72 -0.47 -12.05
C SER A 95 7.34 -0.68 -11.42
N LEU A 96 7.31 -0.60 -10.10
CA LEU A 96 6.08 -0.52 -9.33
C LEU A 96 5.94 0.88 -8.75
N ARG A 97 4.79 1.50 -8.98
CA ARG A 97 4.37 2.76 -8.37
C ARG A 97 3.13 2.52 -7.52
N ILE A 98 3.18 3.00 -6.27
CA ILE A 98 2.05 2.97 -5.35
C ILE A 98 1.70 4.40 -4.99
N ARG A 99 0.45 4.77 -5.20
CA ARG A 99 -0.11 6.09 -4.84
C ARG A 99 -1.23 5.92 -3.83
N ILE A 100 -1.18 6.67 -2.73
CA ILE A 100 -2.22 6.71 -1.71
C ILE A 100 -2.93 8.06 -1.78
N ASN A 101 -4.24 8.03 -2.02
CA ASN A 101 -5.14 9.17 -1.99
C ASN A 101 -6.01 9.08 -0.74
N PRO A 102 -5.61 9.70 0.38
CA PRO A 102 -6.37 9.61 1.62
C PRO A 102 -7.67 10.42 1.56
N ASN A 103 -8.72 9.90 2.16
CA ASN A 103 -9.94 10.65 2.38
C ASN A 103 -9.76 11.53 3.61
N ILE A 104 -9.24 12.74 3.42
CA ILE A 104 -8.85 13.67 4.49
C ILE A 104 -10.01 13.94 5.46
N LYS A 105 -11.25 13.99 4.99
CA LYS A 105 -12.43 14.21 5.84
C LYS A 105 -12.62 13.11 6.90
N ASN A 106 -12.15 11.90 6.62
CA ASN A 106 -12.22 10.77 7.56
C ASN A 106 -11.07 10.78 8.59
N TYR A 107 -10.02 11.56 8.33
CA TYR A 107 -8.91 11.77 9.29
C TYR A 107 -9.13 12.99 10.15
N ILE A 108 -9.74 14.06 9.60
CA ILE A 108 -9.87 15.36 10.26
C ILE A 108 -11.26 15.93 10.01
N GLN A 109 -11.99 16.20 11.08
CA GLN A 109 -13.28 16.88 11.05
C GLN A 109 -13.09 18.41 11.15
N ILE A 110 -12.26 18.99 10.29
CA ILE A 110 -12.00 20.43 10.22
C ILE A 110 -12.61 20.95 8.92
N GLU A 111 -13.53 21.90 9.00
CA GLU A 111 -14.18 22.48 7.83
C GLU A 111 -13.31 23.50 7.09
N ASN A 112 -12.43 24.18 7.80
CA ASN A 112 -11.56 25.21 7.23
C ASN A 112 -10.50 24.58 6.29
N ARG A 113 -10.59 24.90 5.00
CA ARG A 113 -9.71 24.36 3.96
C ARG A 113 -8.23 24.71 4.14
N LEU A 114 -7.93 25.91 4.68
CA LEU A 114 -6.55 26.34 4.93
C LEU A 114 -5.91 25.50 6.07
N ILE A 115 -6.66 25.28 7.13
CA ILE A 115 -6.22 24.44 8.27
C ILE A 115 -6.08 23.00 7.80
N GLN A 116 -7.00 22.46 6.98
CA GLN A 116 -6.85 21.13 6.38
C GLN A 116 -5.57 21.00 5.55
N ARG A 117 -5.24 22.02 4.72
CA ARG A 117 -4.01 22.03 3.94
C ARG A 117 -2.77 22.05 4.83
N LEU A 118 -2.76 22.90 5.84
CA LEU A 118 -1.63 23.00 6.77
C LEU A 118 -1.40 21.67 7.47
N PHE A 119 -2.47 21.06 8.02
CA PHE A 119 -2.39 19.75 8.69
C PHE A 119 -1.96 18.62 7.73
N TRP A 120 -2.43 18.66 6.48
CA TRP A 120 -1.95 17.75 5.45
C TRP A 120 -0.44 17.84 5.25
N PHE A 121 0.09 19.05 5.01
CA PHE A 121 1.52 19.21 4.72
C PHE A 121 2.42 18.94 5.92
N LEU A 122 2.01 19.34 7.11
CA LEU A 122 2.85 19.24 8.30
C LEU A 122 2.77 17.89 9.00
N TYR A 123 1.65 17.16 8.85
CA TYR A 123 1.43 15.94 9.61
C TYR A 123 1.06 14.71 8.78
N ILE A 124 -0.04 14.77 8.00
CA ILE A 124 -0.52 13.56 7.31
C ILE A 124 0.43 13.14 6.20
N LYS A 125 0.84 14.08 5.33
CA LYS A 125 1.71 13.80 4.19
C LYS A 125 3.04 13.17 4.62
N PRO A 126 3.83 13.72 5.55
CA PRO A 126 5.08 13.08 5.98
C PRO A 126 4.86 11.71 6.60
N MET A 127 3.78 11.51 7.38
CA MET A 127 3.46 10.19 7.93
C MET A 127 3.14 9.16 6.85
N LEU A 128 2.24 9.48 5.93
CA LEU A 128 1.90 8.57 4.82
C LEU A 128 3.08 8.36 3.85
N GLN A 129 3.91 9.38 3.62
CA GLN A 129 5.11 9.24 2.78
C GLN A 129 6.13 8.31 3.44
N SER A 130 6.35 8.45 4.74
CA SER A 130 7.18 7.52 5.50
C SER A 130 6.65 6.09 5.39
N TYR A 131 5.35 5.90 5.63
CA TYR A 131 4.70 4.60 5.51
C TYR A 131 4.93 3.94 4.15
N ILE A 132 4.58 4.64 3.05
CA ILE A 132 4.68 4.06 1.71
C ILE A 132 6.13 3.78 1.31
N ASN A 133 7.08 4.59 1.76
CA ASN A 133 8.50 4.35 1.52
C ASN A 133 8.99 3.06 2.21
N HIS A 134 8.50 2.74 3.40
CA HIS A 134 8.80 1.47 4.07
C HIS A 134 8.17 0.28 3.34
N VAL A 135 6.94 0.42 2.86
CA VAL A 135 6.28 -0.63 2.06
C VAL A 135 7.06 -0.91 0.77
N ILE A 136 7.49 0.13 0.06
CA ILE A 136 8.31 -0.02 -1.16
C ILE A 136 9.69 -0.62 -0.84
N LYS A 137 10.32 -0.25 0.27
CA LYS A 137 11.58 -0.90 0.71
C LYS A 137 11.39 -2.39 0.95
N GLY A 138 10.30 -2.77 1.62
CA GLY A 138 9.97 -4.17 1.87
C GLY A 138 9.70 -4.93 0.58
N PHE A 139 8.93 -4.35 -0.32
CA PHE A 139 8.69 -4.91 -1.64
C PHE A 139 10.01 -5.14 -2.42
N ASN A 140 10.86 -4.12 -2.50
CA ASN A 140 12.15 -4.19 -3.18
C ASN A 140 13.08 -5.25 -2.55
N HIS A 141 13.09 -5.35 -1.22
CA HIS A 141 13.85 -6.38 -0.50
C HIS A 141 13.39 -7.77 -0.92
N PHE A 142 12.09 -8.05 -0.83
CA PHE A 142 11.53 -9.36 -1.19
C PHE A 142 11.79 -9.69 -2.67
N MET A 143 11.60 -8.74 -3.59
CA MET A 143 11.85 -8.97 -5.02
C MET A 143 13.31 -9.29 -5.34
N LYS A 144 14.26 -8.81 -4.55
CA LYS A 144 15.70 -9.05 -4.75
C LYS A 144 16.21 -10.31 -4.06
N THR A 145 15.64 -10.66 -2.92
CA THR A 145 16.19 -11.69 -2.04
C THR A 145 15.31 -12.94 -1.91
N GLU A 146 14.05 -12.83 -2.32
CA GLU A 146 12.98 -13.82 -2.11
C GLU A 146 12.78 -14.19 -0.63
N THR A 147 13.33 -13.36 0.28
CA THR A 147 13.21 -13.54 1.73
C THR A 147 12.11 -12.66 2.29
N ASN A 148 11.26 -13.23 3.13
CA ASN A 148 10.18 -12.48 3.77
C ASN A 148 10.74 -11.35 4.63
N VAL A 149 10.09 -10.20 4.55
CA VAL A 149 10.39 -9.04 5.40
C VAL A 149 9.90 -9.33 6.82
N ILE A 150 10.77 -9.10 7.80
CA ILE A 150 10.39 -9.17 9.21
C ILE A 150 9.71 -7.88 9.67
N GLN A 151 8.96 -7.97 10.76
CA GLN A 151 8.24 -6.85 11.33
C GLN A 151 9.19 -5.69 11.68
N ASN A 152 8.85 -4.47 11.27
CA ASN A 152 9.65 -3.25 11.48
C ASN A 152 11.09 -3.30 10.93
N GLN A 153 11.39 -4.14 9.95
CA GLN A 153 12.73 -4.36 9.39
C GLN A 153 13.46 -3.07 8.98
N PHE A 154 12.72 -2.07 8.53
CA PHE A 154 13.25 -0.79 8.05
C PHE A 154 13.00 0.37 9.03
N GLY A 155 12.64 0.05 10.26
CA GLY A 155 12.26 1.00 11.32
C GLY A 155 10.79 0.94 11.67
N THR A 156 10.44 1.48 12.82
CA THR A 156 9.06 1.58 13.32
C THR A 156 8.31 2.72 12.67
N HIS A 157 6.98 2.64 12.67
CA HIS A 157 6.10 3.69 12.16
C HIS A 157 5.03 4.06 13.18
N ARG A 158 4.91 5.35 13.50
CA ARG A 158 4.03 5.84 14.57
C ARG A 158 2.56 5.40 14.46
N TRP A 159 2.07 5.20 13.23
CA TRP A 159 0.67 4.82 13.01
C TRP A 159 0.42 3.33 12.80
N PHE A 160 1.45 2.54 12.49
CA PHE A 160 1.25 1.18 12.00
C PHE A 160 2.13 0.11 12.69
N SER A 161 3.05 0.53 13.58
CA SER A 161 3.88 -0.39 14.38
C SER A 161 3.27 -0.67 15.73
#